data_50b210111195507a0775f5d25ede59f7
#
_entry.id   50b210111195507a0775f5d25ede59f7
#
_cell.length_a   1.000
_cell.length_b   1.000
_cell.length_c   1.000
_cell.angle_alpha   90.00
_cell.angle_beta   90.00
_cell.angle_gamma   90.00
#
_symmetry.space_group_name_H-M   'P 1'
#
loop_
_entity.id
_entity.type
_entity.pdbx_description
1 polymer ?
#
loop_
_entity_poly.entity_id
_entity_poly.type
_entity_poly.pdbx_seq_one_letter_code
_entity_poly.pdbx_strand_id
1 'polypeptide(L)'
;MSEFSVSKAIITGGAQGIGFSIAHRLSAEGLTVSVLDINEGGAKDAAEKITADTGNAAYGFACNVADRPQVHRVFEEAATAMGGLDTYIGNAGITRDKMFHKLTDEDWDAVISVNLTGVFAGIQASAPYLRTEGPGRIVLISSIVAKMGNLGQMNYIAAKAGVVGLVRSAATELARFGTTVNGIRPGFIETPMTAAMPASAQAVMTANPLGRAGQPADIAGAVAFLCSDDAAFITGHLLDVNGGHDM
;
A
#
# COMPACT_ATOMS: atom_id res chain seq x y z
N MET A 1 13.83 -2.67 19.59
CA MET A 1 12.75 -2.99 18.64
C MET A 1 11.67 -1.95 18.89
N SER A 2 11.11 -1.37 17.84
CA SER A 2 9.98 -0.44 18.00
C SER A 2 8.79 -1.19 18.59
N GLU A 3 8.04 -0.56 19.48
CA GLU A 3 6.83 -1.14 20.05
C GLU A 3 5.66 -0.92 19.07
N PHE A 4 4.70 -1.83 19.08
CA PHE A 4 3.49 -1.78 18.27
C PHE A 4 2.27 -1.94 19.16
N SER A 5 1.49 -0.88 19.31
CA SER A 5 0.16 -0.93 19.95
C SER A 5 -0.91 -1.51 19.03
N VAL A 6 -0.61 -1.66 17.71
CA VAL A 6 -1.44 -2.33 16.71
C VAL A 6 -1.00 -3.77 16.54
N SER A 7 -1.93 -4.65 16.13
CA SER A 7 -1.68 -6.09 16.09
C SER A 7 -2.28 -6.83 14.89
N LYS A 8 -3.11 -6.17 14.07
CA LYS A 8 -3.90 -6.82 13.01
C LYS A 8 -3.96 -5.96 11.77
N ALA A 9 -3.31 -6.40 10.69
CA ALA A 9 -3.17 -5.61 9.47
C ALA A 9 -3.78 -6.27 8.24
N ILE A 10 -4.51 -5.49 7.43
CA ILE A 10 -4.92 -5.85 6.07
C ILE A 10 -4.00 -5.16 5.08
N ILE A 11 -3.45 -5.93 4.12
CA ILE A 11 -2.59 -5.44 3.04
C ILE A 11 -3.21 -5.79 1.69
N THR A 12 -3.56 -4.79 0.88
CA THR A 12 -4.05 -5.01 -0.49
C THR A 12 -2.91 -5.11 -1.51
N GLY A 13 -3.06 -5.97 -2.54
CA GLY A 13 -1.99 -6.26 -3.50
C GLY A 13 -0.79 -6.92 -2.82
N GLY A 14 -1.05 -7.82 -1.88
CA GLY A 14 -0.03 -8.39 -1.00
C GLY A 14 0.57 -9.72 -1.47
N ALA A 15 0.14 -10.27 -2.62
CA ALA A 15 0.66 -11.55 -3.10
C ALA A 15 2.13 -11.50 -3.53
N GLN A 16 2.67 -10.33 -3.88
CA GLN A 16 4.04 -10.17 -4.37
C GLN A 16 4.61 -8.75 -4.16
N GLY A 17 5.88 -8.56 -4.47
CA GLY A 17 6.54 -7.25 -4.53
C GLY A 17 6.47 -6.48 -3.21
N ILE A 18 6.12 -5.19 -3.30
CA ILE A 18 6.05 -4.28 -2.14
C ILE A 18 5.04 -4.79 -1.11
N GLY A 19 3.83 -5.18 -1.54
CA GLY A 19 2.77 -5.61 -0.64
C GLY A 19 3.14 -6.87 0.15
N PHE A 20 3.75 -7.87 -0.51
CA PHE A 20 4.27 -9.05 0.18
C PHE A 20 5.36 -8.69 1.20
N SER A 21 6.32 -7.85 0.81
CA SER A 21 7.39 -7.42 1.71
C SER A 21 6.87 -6.66 2.93
N ILE A 22 5.84 -5.83 2.76
CA ILE A 22 5.17 -5.15 3.88
C ILE A 22 4.47 -6.16 4.80
N ALA A 23 3.66 -7.09 4.24
CA ALA A 23 2.96 -8.09 5.02
C ALA A 23 3.92 -8.98 5.81
N HIS A 24 5.00 -9.45 5.16
CA HIS A 24 6.05 -10.24 5.80
C HIS A 24 6.73 -9.45 6.93
N ARG A 25 7.10 -8.19 6.68
CA ARG A 25 7.75 -7.35 7.70
C ARG A 25 6.85 -7.10 8.90
N LEU A 26 5.59 -6.72 8.69
CA LEU A 26 4.64 -6.48 9.79
C LEU A 26 4.39 -7.77 10.60
N SER A 27 4.30 -8.91 9.92
CA SER A 27 4.19 -10.21 10.60
C SER A 27 5.44 -10.52 11.43
N ALA A 28 6.65 -10.24 10.92
CA ALA A 28 7.88 -10.42 11.68
C ALA A 28 7.99 -9.50 12.92
N GLU A 29 7.27 -8.37 12.93
CA GLU A 29 7.14 -7.49 14.10
C GLU A 29 6.01 -7.96 15.06
N GLY A 30 5.36 -9.09 14.78
CA GLY A 30 4.36 -9.71 15.65
C GLY A 30 2.90 -9.47 15.27
N LEU A 31 2.61 -8.79 14.17
CA LEU A 31 1.22 -8.56 13.75
C LEU A 31 0.65 -9.81 13.06
N THR A 32 -0.62 -10.09 13.31
CA THR A 32 -1.42 -10.97 12.45
C THR A 32 -1.78 -10.22 11.17
N VAL A 33 -1.57 -10.81 10.01
CA VAL A 33 -1.76 -10.12 8.73
C VAL A 33 -2.75 -10.84 7.82
N SER A 34 -3.54 -10.08 7.07
CA SER A 34 -4.35 -10.58 5.95
C SER A 34 -3.84 -10.00 4.64
N VAL A 35 -3.45 -10.89 3.74
CA VAL A 35 -3.01 -10.59 2.37
C VAL A 35 -4.20 -10.64 1.44
N LEU A 36 -4.57 -9.52 0.86
CA LEU A 36 -5.64 -9.42 -0.12
C LEU A 36 -5.06 -9.19 -1.51
N ASP A 37 -5.43 -10.03 -2.47
CA ASP A 37 -4.99 -9.88 -3.86
C ASP A 37 -6.08 -10.35 -4.83
N ILE A 38 -6.07 -9.87 -6.07
CA ILE A 38 -6.96 -10.37 -7.12
C ILE A 38 -6.61 -11.83 -7.50
N ASN A 39 -5.34 -12.21 -7.33
CA ASN A 39 -4.85 -13.56 -7.49
C ASN A 39 -5.01 -14.34 -6.18
N GLU A 40 -6.09 -15.09 -6.07
CA GLU A 40 -6.41 -15.89 -4.87
C GLU A 40 -5.29 -16.86 -4.48
N GLY A 41 -4.76 -17.62 -5.45
CA GLY A 41 -3.66 -18.56 -5.21
C GLY A 41 -2.44 -17.84 -4.65
N GLY A 42 -2.04 -16.75 -5.31
CA GLY A 42 -0.90 -15.94 -4.85
C GLY A 42 -1.11 -15.33 -3.46
N ALA A 43 -2.33 -14.93 -3.09
CA ALA A 43 -2.61 -14.43 -1.75
C ALA A 43 -2.48 -15.54 -0.68
N LYS A 44 -2.97 -16.75 -0.97
CA LYS A 44 -2.83 -17.92 -0.08
C LYS A 44 -1.37 -18.36 0.07
N ASP A 45 -0.64 -18.50 -1.04
CA ASP A 45 0.78 -18.87 -1.04
C ASP A 45 1.61 -17.85 -0.23
N ALA A 46 1.32 -16.55 -0.40
CA ALA A 46 1.98 -15.48 0.37
C ALA A 46 1.69 -15.61 1.87
N ALA A 47 0.45 -15.86 2.25
CA ALA A 47 0.07 -16.03 3.66
C ALA A 47 0.73 -17.28 4.29
N GLU A 48 0.74 -18.40 3.59
CA GLU A 48 1.41 -19.63 4.04
C GLU A 48 2.92 -19.40 4.24
N LYS A 49 3.56 -18.74 3.27
CA LYS A 49 4.97 -18.39 3.36
C LYS A 49 5.26 -17.46 4.54
N ILE A 50 4.45 -16.42 4.74
CA ILE A 50 4.60 -15.48 5.87
C ILE A 50 4.49 -16.25 7.19
N THR A 51 3.48 -17.12 7.34
CA THR A 51 3.31 -17.93 8.54
C THR A 51 4.50 -18.85 8.79
N ALA A 52 5.02 -19.50 7.73
CA ALA A 52 6.18 -20.36 7.84
C ALA A 52 7.47 -19.61 8.26
N ASP A 53 7.68 -18.41 7.69
CA ASP A 53 8.89 -17.63 7.92
C ASP A 53 8.88 -16.90 9.29
N THR A 54 7.70 -16.46 9.78
CA THR A 54 7.60 -15.61 10.96
C THR A 54 7.04 -16.31 12.20
N GLY A 55 6.34 -17.42 12.01
CA GLY A 55 5.62 -18.12 13.08
C GLY A 55 4.29 -17.45 13.48
N ASN A 56 3.95 -16.28 12.92
CA ASN A 56 2.71 -15.56 13.20
C ASN A 56 1.63 -15.90 12.16
N ALA A 57 0.36 -15.85 12.59
CA ALA A 57 -0.77 -16.17 11.70
C ALA A 57 -0.88 -15.16 10.55
N ALA A 58 -1.02 -15.69 9.33
CA ALA A 58 -1.35 -14.90 8.15
C ALA A 58 -2.47 -15.57 7.35
N TYR A 59 -3.32 -14.76 6.71
CA TYR A 59 -4.49 -15.21 5.95
C TYR A 59 -4.45 -14.64 4.53
N GLY A 60 -4.87 -15.43 3.54
CA GLY A 60 -4.92 -15.02 2.14
C GLY A 60 -6.36 -14.99 1.60
N PHE A 61 -6.77 -13.87 1.00
CA PHE A 61 -8.11 -13.69 0.44
C PHE A 61 -8.07 -13.16 -0.99
N ALA A 62 -8.99 -13.66 -1.83
CA ALA A 62 -9.26 -13.07 -3.14
C ALA A 62 -9.98 -11.72 -2.99
N CYS A 63 -9.43 -10.65 -3.53
CA CYS A 63 -10.06 -9.33 -3.49
C CYS A 63 -9.72 -8.49 -4.73
N ASN A 64 -10.72 -8.18 -5.53
CA ASN A 64 -10.62 -7.14 -6.55
C ASN A 64 -10.98 -5.80 -5.91
N VAL A 65 -9.97 -4.95 -5.68
CA VAL A 65 -10.17 -3.63 -5.05
C VAL A 65 -11.01 -2.66 -5.89
N ALA A 66 -11.20 -2.91 -7.18
CA ALA A 66 -12.09 -2.14 -8.03
C ALA A 66 -13.59 -2.50 -7.82
N ASP A 67 -13.88 -3.63 -7.18
CA ASP A 67 -15.24 -4.06 -6.82
C ASP A 67 -15.53 -3.66 -5.35
N ARG A 68 -16.13 -2.48 -5.17
CA ARG A 68 -16.41 -1.93 -3.83
C ARG A 68 -17.25 -2.85 -2.93
N PRO A 69 -18.35 -3.48 -3.40
CA PRO A 69 -19.06 -4.48 -2.61
C PRO A 69 -18.17 -5.64 -2.16
N GLN A 70 -17.30 -6.15 -3.03
CA GLN A 70 -16.36 -7.20 -2.68
C GLN A 70 -15.35 -6.73 -1.63
N VAL A 71 -14.82 -5.51 -1.74
CA VAL A 71 -13.90 -4.94 -0.75
C VAL A 71 -14.52 -4.96 0.64
N HIS A 72 -15.74 -4.44 0.81
CA HIS A 72 -16.42 -4.43 2.11
C HIS A 72 -16.59 -5.84 2.69
N ARG A 73 -17.07 -6.79 1.89
CA ARG A 73 -17.25 -8.18 2.32
C ARG A 73 -15.92 -8.83 2.74
N VAL A 74 -14.88 -8.71 1.89
CA VAL A 74 -13.59 -9.37 2.16
C VAL A 74 -12.87 -8.73 3.35
N PHE A 75 -13.02 -7.42 3.57
CA PHE A 75 -12.49 -6.78 4.78
C PHE A 75 -13.16 -7.30 6.06
N GLU A 76 -14.47 -7.55 6.03
CA GLU A 76 -15.20 -8.15 7.15
C GLU A 76 -14.74 -9.60 7.40
N GLU A 77 -14.61 -10.41 6.34
CA GLU A 77 -14.09 -11.78 6.41
C GLU A 77 -12.67 -11.82 7.00
N ALA A 78 -11.78 -10.96 6.51
CA ALA A 78 -10.40 -10.86 6.97
C ALA A 78 -10.30 -10.37 8.42
N ALA A 79 -11.08 -9.35 8.79
CA ALA A 79 -11.13 -8.86 10.17
C ALA A 79 -11.67 -9.93 11.11
N THR A 80 -12.68 -10.69 10.70
CA THR A 80 -13.23 -11.82 11.48
C THR A 80 -12.17 -12.90 11.69
N ALA A 81 -11.43 -13.28 10.66
CA ALA A 81 -10.37 -14.29 10.74
C ALA A 81 -9.23 -13.86 11.69
N MET A 82 -8.90 -12.58 11.73
CA MET A 82 -7.86 -12.02 12.63
C MET A 82 -8.38 -11.68 14.04
N GLY A 83 -9.70 -11.69 14.25
CA GLY A 83 -10.32 -11.23 15.50
C GLY A 83 -10.27 -9.70 15.69
N GLY A 84 -10.34 -8.94 14.59
CA GLY A 84 -10.35 -7.48 14.52
C GLY A 84 -9.48 -6.91 13.42
N LEU A 85 -9.40 -5.58 13.36
CA LEU A 85 -8.57 -4.81 12.41
C LEU A 85 -8.16 -3.50 13.07
N ASP A 86 -6.88 -3.20 13.07
CA ASP A 86 -6.32 -1.93 13.57
C ASP A 86 -5.38 -1.25 12.56
N THR A 87 -5.00 -1.96 11.49
CA THR A 87 -4.06 -1.44 10.49
C THR A 87 -4.52 -1.75 9.08
N TYR A 88 -4.56 -0.71 8.21
CA TYR A 88 -4.83 -0.88 6.78
C TYR A 88 -3.67 -0.37 5.92
N ILE A 89 -3.18 -1.21 5.01
CA ILE A 89 -2.15 -0.84 4.02
C ILE A 89 -2.78 -0.86 2.62
N GLY A 90 -2.98 0.33 2.06
CA GLY A 90 -3.50 0.52 0.70
C GLY A 90 -2.37 0.48 -0.32
N ASN A 91 -2.01 -0.72 -0.80
CA ASN A 91 -0.88 -0.94 -1.71
C ASN A 91 -1.29 -1.36 -3.12
N ALA A 92 -2.42 -2.05 -3.31
CA ALA A 92 -2.84 -2.53 -4.63
C ALA A 92 -2.77 -1.44 -5.70
N GLY A 93 -2.23 -1.79 -6.86
CA GLY A 93 -2.10 -0.84 -7.97
C GLY A 93 -1.69 -1.50 -9.27
N ILE A 94 -2.05 -0.86 -10.37
CA ILE A 94 -1.71 -1.26 -11.74
C ILE A 94 -1.21 -0.05 -12.54
N THR A 95 -0.53 -0.31 -13.66
CA THR A 95 -0.20 0.69 -14.68
C THR A 95 -0.84 0.32 -16.01
N ARG A 96 -1.18 1.34 -16.81
CA ARG A 96 -1.59 1.26 -18.20
C ARG A 96 -0.97 2.45 -18.93
N ASP A 97 0.35 2.32 -19.18
CA ASP A 97 1.18 3.43 -19.63
C ASP A 97 1.01 3.65 -21.13
N LYS A 98 0.52 4.81 -21.52
CA LYS A 98 0.38 5.28 -22.90
C LYS A 98 0.50 6.80 -22.96
N MET A 99 1.05 7.33 -24.04
CA MET A 99 1.00 8.78 -24.28
C MET A 99 -0.46 9.26 -24.26
N PHE A 100 -0.72 10.44 -23.71
CA PHE A 100 -2.06 10.93 -23.41
C PHE A 100 -3.03 10.87 -24.60
N HIS A 101 -2.56 11.13 -25.83
CA HIS A 101 -3.36 11.07 -27.05
C HIS A 101 -3.66 9.64 -27.55
N LYS A 102 -3.09 8.62 -26.90
CA LYS A 102 -3.31 7.18 -27.17
C LYS A 102 -3.96 6.46 -25.98
N LEU A 103 -4.11 7.17 -24.86
CA LEU A 103 -4.74 6.62 -23.68
C LEU A 103 -6.23 6.46 -23.94
N THR A 104 -6.78 5.26 -23.77
CA THR A 104 -8.21 4.99 -23.93
C THR A 104 -8.97 5.22 -22.64
N ASP A 105 -10.29 5.36 -22.72
CA ASP A 105 -11.15 5.49 -21.54
C ASP A 105 -11.03 4.26 -20.64
N GLU A 106 -10.91 3.06 -21.24
CA GLU A 106 -10.74 1.80 -20.50
C GLU A 106 -9.40 1.77 -19.74
N ASP A 107 -8.30 2.27 -20.33
CA ASP A 107 -7.00 2.37 -19.64
C ASP A 107 -7.07 3.37 -18.48
N TRP A 108 -7.78 4.48 -18.67
CA TRP A 108 -8.02 5.48 -17.65
C TRP A 108 -8.84 4.90 -16.50
N ASP A 109 -10.01 4.35 -16.80
CA ASP A 109 -10.96 3.81 -15.83
C ASP A 109 -10.36 2.63 -15.04
N ALA A 110 -9.62 1.74 -15.70
CA ALA A 110 -8.94 0.64 -15.04
C ALA A 110 -7.93 1.13 -13.98
N VAL A 111 -7.13 2.15 -14.30
CA VAL A 111 -6.13 2.68 -13.36
C VAL A 111 -6.79 3.47 -12.23
N ILE A 112 -7.78 4.32 -12.53
CA ILE A 112 -8.49 5.09 -11.50
C ILE A 112 -9.27 4.18 -10.56
N SER A 113 -9.96 3.15 -11.10
CA SER A 113 -10.76 2.23 -10.29
C SER A 113 -9.92 1.44 -9.29
N VAL A 114 -8.73 0.98 -9.70
CA VAL A 114 -7.83 0.23 -8.82
C VAL A 114 -7.04 1.16 -7.89
N ASN A 115 -6.32 2.14 -8.47
CA ASN A 115 -5.29 2.90 -7.75
C ASN A 115 -5.83 4.04 -6.89
N LEU A 116 -7.07 4.51 -7.14
CA LEU A 116 -7.69 5.59 -6.38
C LEU A 116 -9.01 5.15 -5.72
N THR A 117 -9.98 4.68 -6.52
CA THR A 117 -11.29 4.27 -5.98
C THR A 117 -11.14 3.06 -5.04
N GLY A 118 -10.29 2.09 -5.39
CA GLY A 118 -10.01 0.92 -4.56
C GLY A 118 -9.34 1.29 -3.24
N VAL A 119 -8.43 2.27 -3.24
CA VAL A 119 -7.82 2.79 -2.01
C VAL A 119 -8.87 3.46 -1.13
N PHE A 120 -9.75 4.29 -1.70
CA PHE A 120 -10.87 4.90 -0.98
C PHE A 120 -11.81 3.83 -0.40
N ALA A 121 -12.15 2.80 -1.19
CA ALA A 121 -13.00 1.69 -0.72
C ALA A 121 -12.38 0.96 0.48
N GLY A 122 -11.05 0.73 0.47
CA GLY A 122 -10.34 0.14 1.60
C GLY A 122 -10.36 1.01 2.85
N ILE A 123 -10.17 2.33 2.72
CA ILE A 123 -10.33 3.28 3.84
C ILE A 123 -11.76 3.18 4.40
N GLN A 124 -12.76 3.17 3.52
CA GLN A 124 -14.16 3.10 3.93
C GLN A 124 -14.50 1.78 4.62
N ALA A 125 -13.99 0.64 4.10
CA ALA A 125 -14.20 -0.69 4.67
C ALA A 125 -13.47 -0.87 6.01
N SER A 126 -12.33 -0.22 6.23
CA SER A 126 -11.61 -0.25 7.51
C SER A 126 -12.20 0.69 8.58
N ALA A 127 -12.95 1.72 8.18
CA ALA A 127 -13.48 2.74 9.08
C ALA A 127 -14.28 2.22 10.28
N PRO A 128 -15.15 1.17 10.17
CA PRO A 128 -15.87 0.63 11.33
C PRO A 128 -14.95 0.13 12.45
N TYR A 129 -13.76 -0.31 12.12
CA TYR A 129 -12.75 -0.83 13.05
C TYR A 129 -11.84 0.27 13.60
N LEU A 130 -11.50 1.26 12.74
CA LEU A 130 -10.52 2.32 13.04
C LEU A 130 -11.16 3.59 13.65
N ARG A 131 -12.48 3.62 13.82
CA ARG A 131 -13.25 4.68 14.48
C ARG A 131 -13.65 4.29 15.90
N THR A 132 -12.96 3.35 16.49
CA THR A 132 -13.07 2.95 17.90
C THR A 132 -11.97 3.61 18.70
N GLU A 133 -12.11 3.67 20.04
CA GLU A 133 -11.02 4.12 20.90
C GLU A 133 -9.86 3.13 20.83
N GLY A 134 -8.68 3.63 20.48
CA GLY A 134 -7.46 2.84 20.39
C GLY A 134 -6.56 3.28 19.23
N PRO A 135 -5.32 2.81 19.21
CA PRO A 135 -4.40 3.15 18.13
C PRO A 135 -4.84 2.47 16.83
N GLY A 136 -5.01 3.25 15.78
CA GLY A 136 -5.23 2.78 14.42
C GLY A 136 -4.14 3.29 13.48
N ARG A 137 -3.84 2.55 12.41
CA ARG A 137 -2.84 2.94 11.41
C ARG A 137 -3.38 2.73 10.00
N ILE A 138 -3.27 3.74 9.16
CA ILE A 138 -3.47 3.62 7.71
C ILE A 138 -2.21 4.10 7.02
N VAL A 139 -1.64 3.27 6.13
CA VAL A 139 -0.53 3.68 5.27
C VAL A 139 -0.91 3.41 3.81
N LEU A 140 -0.88 4.47 3.00
CA LEU A 140 -1.26 4.42 1.59
C LEU A 140 -0.03 4.55 0.69
N ILE A 141 0.10 3.65 -0.29
CA ILE A 141 1.22 3.67 -1.21
C ILE A 141 0.88 4.56 -2.42
N SER A 142 1.47 5.75 -2.45
CA SER A 142 1.45 6.67 -3.59
C SER A 142 2.61 6.37 -4.55
N SER A 143 3.25 7.38 -5.09
CA SER A 143 4.44 7.27 -5.96
C SER A 143 5.16 8.62 -6.05
N ILE A 144 6.46 8.60 -6.28
CA ILE A 144 7.26 9.80 -6.59
C ILE A 144 6.75 10.52 -7.83
N VAL A 145 6.23 9.79 -8.84
CA VAL A 145 5.71 10.40 -10.08
C VAL A 145 4.49 11.28 -9.84
N ALA A 146 3.77 11.09 -8.74
CA ALA A 146 2.69 11.98 -8.33
C ALA A 146 3.15 13.41 -7.99
N LYS A 147 4.45 13.60 -7.74
CA LYS A 147 5.10 14.90 -7.49
C LYS A 147 5.85 15.41 -8.71
N MET A 148 6.60 14.55 -9.40
CA MET A 148 7.50 14.93 -10.49
C MET A 148 6.85 14.93 -11.87
N GLY A 149 5.82 14.09 -12.07
CA GLY A 149 5.33 13.73 -13.41
C GLY A 149 6.17 12.63 -14.07
N ASN A 150 5.61 12.01 -15.11
CA ASN A 150 6.33 11.06 -15.98
C ASN A 150 5.60 10.93 -17.32
N LEU A 151 6.34 10.66 -18.38
CA LEU A 151 5.77 10.47 -19.72
C LEU A 151 4.91 9.20 -19.77
N GLY A 152 3.73 9.31 -20.39
CA GLY A 152 2.86 8.16 -20.62
C GLY A 152 2.07 7.67 -19.41
N GLN A 153 2.13 8.34 -18.27
CA GLN A 153 1.50 7.92 -17.00
C GLN A 153 0.43 8.87 -16.48
N MET A 154 -0.28 9.57 -17.36
CA MET A 154 -1.27 10.58 -16.95
C MET A 154 -2.34 10.01 -16.01
N ASN A 155 -2.90 8.82 -16.30
CA ASN A 155 -3.86 8.11 -15.46
C ASN A 155 -3.27 7.69 -14.11
N TYR A 156 -2.07 7.11 -14.12
CA TYR A 156 -1.38 6.65 -12.92
C TYR A 156 -1.00 7.81 -11.99
N ILE A 157 -0.47 8.89 -12.57
CA ILE A 157 -0.12 10.11 -11.84
C ILE A 157 -1.36 10.74 -11.21
N ALA A 158 -2.45 10.87 -11.97
CA ALA A 158 -3.72 11.40 -11.46
C ALA A 158 -4.24 10.58 -10.28
N ALA A 159 -4.22 9.23 -10.39
CA ALA A 159 -4.62 8.35 -9.31
C ALA A 159 -3.72 8.49 -8.08
N LYS A 160 -2.38 8.44 -8.25
CA LYS A 160 -1.43 8.51 -7.13
C LYS A 160 -1.37 9.90 -6.49
N ALA A 161 -1.63 10.97 -7.24
CA ALA A 161 -1.84 12.31 -6.69
C ALA A 161 -3.16 12.39 -5.90
N GLY A 162 -4.23 11.73 -6.37
CA GLY A 162 -5.49 11.59 -5.62
C GLY A 162 -5.31 10.89 -4.28
N VAL A 163 -4.45 9.87 -4.21
CA VAL A 163 -4.11 9.20 -2.94
C VAL A 163 -3.52 10.18 -1.92
N VAL A 164 -2.73 11.17 -2.35
CA VAL A 164 -2.21 12.24 -1.45
C VAL A 164 -3.37 13.02 -0.80
N GLY A 165 -4.42 13.31 -1.58
CA GLY A 165 -5.65 13.93 -1.07
C GLY A 165 -6.36 13.04 -0.05
N LEU A 166 -6.47 11.72 -0.34
CA LEU A 166 -7.07 10.76 0.59
C LEU A 166 -6.31 10.67 1.91
N VAL A 167 -4.96 10.67 1.89
CA VAL A 167 -4.13 10.69 3.11
C VAL A 167 -4.51 11.87 3.99
N ARG A 168 -4.57 13.08 3.44
CA ARG A 168 -4.84 14.31 4.20
C ARG A 168 -6.26 14.36 4.76
N SER A 169 -7.24 13.99 3.93
CA SER A 169 -8.64 13.98 4.35
C SER A 169 -8.89 12.93 5.45
N ALA A 170 -8.46 11.70 5.22
CA ALA A 170 -8.63 10.62 6.20
C ALA A 170 -7.87 10.90 7.51
N ALA A 171 -6.67 11.49 7.44
CA ALA A 171 -5.93 11.91 8.63
C ALA A 171 -6.73 12.89 9.49
N THR A 172 -7.36 13.89 8.85
CA THR A 172 -8.18 14.88 9.55
C THR A 172 -9.43 14.25 10.20
N GLU A 173 -10.09 13.32 9.47
CA GLU A 173 -11.34 12.73 9.94
C GLU A 173 -11.12 11.67 11.04
N LEU A 174 -10.00 10.93 10.99
CA LEU A 174 -9.74 9.80 11.89
C LEU A 174 -8.89 10.17 13.12
N ALA A 175 -8.25 11.35 13.12
CA ALA A 175 -7.40 11.80 14.24
C ALA A 175 -8.10 11.76 15.61
N ARG A 176 -9.39 12.11 15.65
CA ARG A 176 -10.18 12.10 16.91
C ARG A 176 -10.38 10.69 17.50
N PHE A 177 -10.09 9.64 16.76
CA PHE A 177 -10.15 8.25 17.20
C PHE A 177 -8.77 7.66 17.53
N GLY A 178 -7.70 8.48 17.50
CA GLY A 178 -6.33 8.02 17.70
C GLY A 178 -5.70 7.32 16.50
N THR A 179 -6.40 7.30 15.36
CA THR A 179 -5.89 6.69 14.11
C THR A 179 -5.02 7.67 13.34
N THR A 180 -3.79 7.26 13.00
CA THR A 180 -2.93 8.02 12.10
C THR A 180 -3.09 7.52 10.65
N VAL A 181 -3.03 8.46 9.70
CA VAL A 181 -3.09 8.15 8.27
C VAL A 181 -1.92 8.82 7.57
N ASN A 182 -1.05 8.01 6.97
CA ASN A 182 0.13 8.50 6.28
C ASN A 182 0.26 7.87 4.89
N GLY A 183 1.11 8.44 4.06
CA GLY A 183 1.42 7.89 2.75
C GLY A 183 2.91 7.67 2.56
N ILE A 184 3.25 6.77 1.66
CA ILE A 184 4.62 6.58 1.17
C ILE A 184 4.65 6.94 -0.31
N ARG A 185 5.71 7.63 -0.75
CA ARG A 185 6.03 7.87 -2.16
C ARG A 185 7.29 7.08 -2.52
N PRO A 186 7.17 5.82 -2.97
CA PRO A 186 8.31 5.06 -3.44
C PRO A 186 8.94 5.72 -4.66
N GLY A 187 10.27 5.62 -4.76
CA GLY A 187 10.99 5.81 -6.02
C GLY A 187 10.87 4.58 -6.92
N PHE A 188 11.91 4.32 -7.72
CA PHE A 188 11.99 3.09 -8.49
C PHE A 188 12.38 1.91 -7.58
N ILE A 189 11.44 0.95 -7.45
CA ILE A 189 11.60 -0.25 -6.61
C ILE A 189 11.63 -1.50 -7.50
N GLU A 190 12.58 -2.37 -7.30
CA GLU A 190 12.67 -3.66 -8.00
C GLU A 190 11.52 -4.59 -7.61
N THR A 191 10.63 -4.81 -8.55
CA THR A 191 9.43 -5.65 -8.37
C THR A 191 9.11 -6.36 -9.68
N PRO A 192 8.26 -7.40 -9.70
CA PRO A 192 7.77 -7.98 -10.95
C PRO A 192 7.15 -6.95 -11.91
N MET A 193 6.52 -5.90 -11.39
CA MET A 193 5.94 -4.81 -12.19
C MET A 193 7.01 -3.99 -12.93
N THR A 194 8.15 -3.73 -12.30
CA THR A 194 9.24 -2.90 -12.87
C THR A 194 10.27 -3.73 -13.65
N ALA A 195 10.32 -5.04 -13.44
CA ALA A 195 11.23 -5.95 -14.15
C ALA A 195 10.99 -5.98 -15.67
N ALA A 196 9.77 -5.70 -16.11
CA ALA A 196 9.41 -5.65 -17.54
C ALA A 196 9.86 -4.36 -18.25
N MET A 197 10.41 -3.38 -17.52
CA MET A 197 10.86 -2.10 -18.10
C MET A 197 12.17 -2.28 -18.87
N PRO A 198 12.35 -1.58 -20.01
CA PRO A 198 13.63 -1.58 -20.74
C PRO A 198 14.80 -1.11 -19.85
N ALA A 199 15.99 -1.70 -20.03
CA ALA A 199 17.18 -1.37 -19.25
C ALA A 199 17.54 0.14 -19.29
N SER A 200 17.30 0.81 -20.43
CA SER A 200 17.50 2.26 -20.55
C SER A 200 16.57 3.07 -19.64
N ALA A 201 15.32 2.64 -19.48
CA ALA A 201 14.37 3.27 -18.56
C ALA A 201 14.75 3.00 -17.09
N GLN A 202 15.18 1.78 -16.78
CA GLN A 202 15.69 1.43 -15.45
C GLN A 202 16.90 2.29 -15.06
N ALA A 203 17.86 2.48 -15.99
CA ALA A 203 19.04 3.31 -15.74
C ALA A 203 18.68 4.77 -15.40
N VAL A 204 17.69 5.36 -16.08
CA VAL A 204 17.20 6.70 -15.75
C VAL A 204 16.53 6.73 -14.38
N MET A 205 15.75 5.70 -14.07
CA MET A 205 15.01 5.62 -12.80
C MET A 205 15.90 5.30 -11.59
N THR A 206 17.10 4.76 -11.82
CA THR A 206 18.10 4.51 -10.77
C THR A 206 19.08 5.69 -10.59
N ALA A 207 18.94 6.74 -11.38
CA ALA A 207 19.75 7.96 -11.26
C ALA A 207 19.36 8.80 -10.03
N ASN A 208 19.38 8.17 -8.86
CA ASN A 208 19.14 8.81 -7.57
C ASN A 208 20.46 8.92 -6.79
N PRO A 209 20.56 9.81 -5.79
CA PRO A 209 21.78 10.01 -5.00
C PRO A 209 22.35 8.76 -4.34
N LEU A 210 21.50 7.78 -3.96
CA LEU A 210 21.99 6.50 -3.41
C LEU A 210 22.51 5.54 -4.49
N GLY A 211 22.34 5.83 -5.78
CA GLY A 211 22.93 5.10 -6.91
C GLY A 211 22.40 3.68 -7.09
N ARG A 212 21.22 3.36 -6.56
CA ARG A 212 20.62 2.02 -6.70
C ARG A 212 19.11 2.09 -6.85
N ALA A 213 18.52 1.04 -7.40
CA ALA A 213 17.10 0.80 -7.24
C ALA A 213 16.77 0.53 -5.76
N GLY A 214 15.58 0.95 -5.32
CA GLY A 214 15.06 0.53 -4.03
C GLY A 214 14.62 -0.93 -4.07
N GLN A 215 14.65 -1.59 -2.93
CA GLN A 215 14.12 -2.93 -2.75
C GLN A 215 12.74 -2.86 -2.06
N PRO A 216 11.84 -3.84 -2.24
CA PRO A 216 10.60 -3.91 -1.49
C PRO A 216 10.79 -3.77 0.03
N ALA A 217 11.91 -4.25 0.55
CA ALA A 217 12.27 -4.13 1.97
C ALA A 217 12.52 -2.69 2.42
N ASP A 218 13.01 -1.80 1.53
CA ASP A 218 13.17 -0.38 1.85
C ASP A 218 11.81 0.28 2.14
N ILE A 219 10.77 -0.11 1.38
CA ILE A 219 9.40 0.35 1.60
C ILE A 219 8.78 -0.28 2.84
N ALA A 220 8.97 -1.59 3.03
CA ALA A 220 8.44 -2.31 4.18
C ALA A 220 8.98 -1.76 5.51
N GLY A 221 10.26 -1.37 5.56
CA GLY A 221 10.85 -0.71 6.72
C GLY A 221 10.18 0.63 7.06
N ALA A 222 9.91 1.46 6.05
CA ALA A 222 9.23 2.73 6.24
C ALA A 222 7.75 2.55 6.68
N VAL A 223 7.05 1.55 6.12
CA VAL A 223 5.69 1.21 6.54
C VAL A 223 5.68 0.73 7.99
N ALA A 224 6.60 -0.17 8.36
CA ALA A 224 6.70 -0.66 9.74
C ALA A 224 6.94 0.50 10.73
N PHE A 225 7.82 1.45 10.41
CA PHE A 225 8.00 2.66 11.21
C PHE A 225 6.70 3.44 11.37
N LEU A 226 5.97 3.71 10.27
CA LEU A 226 4.71 4.46 10.32
C LEU A 226 3.58 3.71 11.07
N CYS A 227 3.68 2.39 11.20
CA CYS A 227 2.75 1.57 11.97
C CYS A 227 3.15 1.44 13.45
N SER A 228 4.40 1.72 13.80
CA SER A 228 4.90 1.61 15.17
C SER A 228 4.44 2.77 16.07
N ASP A 229 4.68 2.65 17.36
CA ASP A 229 4.38 3.68 18.34
C ASP A 229 5.34 4.87 18.25
N ASP A 230 6.54 4.69 17.69
CA ASP A 230 7.48 5.77 17.37
C ASP A 230 6.91 6.81 16.41
N ALA A 231 5.91 6.42 15.58
CA ALA A 231 5.22 7.30 14.65
C ALA A 231 3.84 7.79 15.15
N ALA A 232 3.49 7.61 16.42
CA ALA A 232 2.17 7.92 16.96
C ALA A 232 1.76 9.40 16.82
N PHE A 233 2.73 10.31 16.65
CA PHE A 233 2.47 11.74 16.43
C PHE A 233 2.64 12.19 14.98
N ILE A 234 2.74 11.22 14.03
CA ILE A 234 2.86 11.49 12.59
C ILE A 234 1.54 11.12 11.90
N THR A 235 0.83 12.12 11.36
CA THR A 235 -0.40 11.91 10.56
C THR A 235 -0.51 12.95 9.44
N GLY A 236 -1.13 12.59 8.33
CA GLY A 236 -1.27 13.43 7.14
C GLY A 236 0.01 13.60 6.33
N HIS A 237 1.08 12.88 6.67
CA HIS A 237 2.40 13.00 6.05
C HIS A 237 2.56 12.07 4.83
N LEU A 238 3.36 12.53 3.87
CA LEU A 238 3.83 11.73 2.72
C LEU A 238 5.35 11.54 2.87
N LEU A 239 5.76 10.33 3.26
CA LEU A 239 7.17 9.99 3.41
C LEU A 239 7.76 9.56 2.07
N ASP A 240 8.79 10.26 1.61
CA ASP A 240 9.54 9.92 0.41
C ASP A 240 10.55 8.81 0.71
N VAL A 241 10.43 7.67 -0.01
CA VAL A 241 11.35 6.53 0.08
C VAL A 241 11.87 6.25 -1.34
N ASN A 242 12.77 7.10 -1.81
CA ASN A 242 13.14 7.18 -3.22
C ASN A 242 14.66 7.34 -3.47
N GLY A 243 15.49 7.16 -2.44
CA GLY A 243 16.94 7.29 -2.56
C GLY A 243 17.42 8.71 -2.80
N GLY A 244 16.60 9.73 -2.50
CA GLY A 244 16.89 11.14 -2.74
C GLY A 244 16.60 11.60 -4.17
N HIS A 245 15.86 10.83 -4.97
CA HIS A 245 15.58 11.14 -6.37
C HIS A 245 14.85 12.49 -6.56
N ASP A 246 14.14 12.94 -5.55
CA ASP A 246 13.35 14.16 -5.56
C ASP A 246 13.65 14.98 -4.29
N MET A 247 14.82 15.61 -4.29
CA MET A 247 15.25 16.56 -3.26
C MET A 247 15.10 18.00 -3.74
#